data_8187bd23e487490025f39ecc2d178822
#
_entry.id   8187bd23e487490025f39ecc2d178822
#
_cell.length_a   1.000
_cell.length_b   1.000
_cell.length_c   1.000
_cell.angle_alpha   90.00
_cell.angle_beta   90.00
_cell.angle_gamma   90.00
#
_symmetry.space_group_name_H-M   'P 1'
#
loop_
_entity.id
_entity.type
_entity.pdbx_description
1 polymer ?
#
loop_
_entity_poly.entity_id
_entity_poly.type
_entity_poly.pdbx_seq_one_letter_code
_entity_poly.pdbx_strand_id
1 'polypeptide(L)'
;TCLRTTAILGSPIAPFFMDRLFRDINEGLGGSRDGAENSVHLANFPNSEKSIIDSELEIRMELARKLCSQVLSLRKRERIRVRQPLRRIMVPVLDDIYAERLSAIEDLIRSEVNVKELEIIRDGGGIVKSIKPDFKALGPRYGKRMKAIAAAINALPVESTDELESEGKLTITPDDGQGEVDLLVTDVQISTEDIPGWIVSSEDGLTVALDITIDE
;
A
#
# COMPACT_ATOMS: atom_id res chain seq x y z
N THR A 1 12.22 10.64 27.59
CA THR A 1 11.02 9.79 27.82
C THR A 1 10.96 8.63 26.85
N CYS A 2 11.05 8.83 25.52
CA CYS A 2 10.92 7.74 24.52
C CYS A 2 11.91 6.58 24.72
N LEU A 3 13.20 6.85 24.85
CA LEU A 3 14.22 5.81 25.04
C LEU A 3 14.01 4.99 26.33
N ARG A 4 13.59 5.65 27.43
CA ARG A 4 13.25 4.97 28.68
C ARG A 4 12.08 4.01 28.49
N THR A 5 11.02 4.45 27.82
CA THR A 5 9.87 3.61 27.50
C THR A 5 10.28 2.43 26.59
N THR A 6 11.12 2.69 25.58
CA THR A 6 11.67 1.62 24.71
C THR A 6 12.46 0.59 25.51
N ALA A 7 13.30 1.02 26.46
CA ALA A 7 14.04 0.11 27.31
C ALA A 7 13.11 -0.79 28.17
N ILE A 8 12.04 -0.21 28.73
CA ILE A 8 11.05 -0.98 29.52
C ILE A 8 10.32 -1.98 28.63
N LEU A 9 9.82 -1.55 27.46
CA LEU A 9 9.10 -2.43 26.52
C LEU A 9 9.98 -3.55 25.95
N GLY A 10 11.26 -3.27 25.72
CA GLY A 10 12.20 -4.23 25.19
C GLY A 10 12.82 -5.20 26.24
N SER A 11 12.61 -4.93 27.54
CA SER A 11 13.24 -5.72 28.61
C SER A 11 12.89 -7.21 28.63
N PRO A 12 11.68 -7.67 28.22
CA PRO A 12 11.38 -9.10 28.12
C PRO A 12 12.14 -9.81 26.98
N ILE A 13 12.56 -9.07 25.96
CA ILE A 13 13.22 -9.61 24.77
C ILE A 13 14.74 -9.60 24.93
N ALA A 14 15.30 -8.49 25.43
CA ALA A 14 16.73 -8.28 25.59
C ALA A 14 17.08 -7.75 27.00
N PRO A 15 16.90 -8.56 28.05
CA PRO A 15 16.88 -8.11 29.44
C PRO A 15 18.17 -7.37 29.85
N PHE A 16 19.33 -7.93 29.55
CA PHE A 16 20.62 -7.34 29.97
C PHE A 16 20.94 -6.04 29.21
N PHE A 17 20.65 -6.00 27.93
CA PHE A 17 20.91 -4.80 27.13
C PHE A 17 19.97 -3.66 27.54
N MET A 18 18.68 -3.95 27.73
CA MET A 18 17.68 -2.97 28.12
C MET A 18 17.90 -2.46 29.56
N ASP A 19 18.38 -3.30 30.47
CA ASP A 19 18.74 -2.86 31.81
C ASP A 19 19.95 -1.91 31.78
N ARG A 20 20.95 -2.23 30.96
CA ARG A 20 22.11 -1.34 30.79
C ARG A 20 21.67 0.01 30.18
N LEU A 21 20.91 -0.03 29.11
CA LEU A 21 20.39 1.18 28.47
C LEU A 21 19.56 2.03 29.45
N PHE A 22 18.69 1.39 30.24
CA PHE A 22 17.86 2.06 31.23
C PHE A 22 18.69 2.80 32.30
N ARG A 23 19.75 2.14 32.79
CA ARG A 23 20.66 2.74 33.78
C ARG A 23 21.44 3.91 33.18
N ASP A 24 22.04 3.71 31.99
CA ASP A 24 22.81 4.76 31.31
C ASP A 24 21.94 6.02 31.03
N ILE A 25 20.64 5.84 30.68
CA ILE A 25 19.70 6.94 30.50
C ILE A 25 19.43 7.67 31.83
N ASN A 26 19.21 6.92 32.92
CA ASN A 26 18.92 7.51 34.23
C ASN A 26 20.15 8.23 34.81
N GLU A 27 21.34 7.68 34.68
CA GLU A 27 22.61 8.31 35.07
C GLU A 27 22.90 9.57 34.26
N GLY A 28 22.69 9.53 32.93
CA GLY A 28 22.91 10.66 32.02
C GLY A 28 21.95 11.84 32.22
N LEU A 29 20.80 11.62 32.85
CA LEU A 29 19.81 12.65 33.20
C LEU A 29 20.03 13.28 34.58
N GLY A 30 21.18 13.05 35.22
CA GLY A 30 21.57 13.71 36.47
C GLY A 30 21.31 12.95 37.75
N GLY A 31 21.29 11.61 37.70
CA GLY A 31 21.27 10.75 38.87
C GLY A 31 19.91 10.66 39.57
N SER A 32 19.80 9.67 40.40
CA SER A 32 18.65 9.30 41.23
C SER A 32 17.77 10.48 41.65
N ARG A 33 16.63 10.67 40.94
CA ARG A 33 15.48 11.28 41.59
C ARG A 33 14.99 10.24 42.63
N ASP A 34 14.73 10.68 43.85
CA ASP A 34 14.15 9.84 44.92
C ASP A 34 12.99 9.03 44.31
N GLY A 35 13.11 7.70 44.31
CA GLY A 35 12.15 6.78 43.70
C GLY A 35 12.49 6.26 42.30
N ALA A 36 13.65 6.61 41.71
CA ALA A 36 14.07 6.01 40.45
C ALA A 36 14.51 4.55 40.67
N GLU A 37 13.84 3.64 40.00
CA GLU A 37 14.22 2.23 39.98
C GLU A 37 15.63 2.06 39.41
N ASN A 38 16.47 1.31 40.12
CA ASN A 38 17.87 1.08 39.72
C ASN A 38 17.99 0.03 38.60
N SER A 39 16.88 -0.57 38.18
CA SER A 39 16.84 -1.58 37.14
C SER A 39 15.54 -1.49 36.36
N VAL A 40 15.61 -1.76 35.04
CA VAL A 40 14.44 -1.82 34.18
C VAL A 40 13.43 -2.88 34.62
N HIS A 41 13.91 -3.94 35.26
CA HIS A 41 13.07 -5.06 35.76
C HIS A 41 12.24 -4.71 36.99
N LEU A 42 12.53 -3.60 37.65
CA LEU A 42 11.76 -3.07 38.77
C LEU A 42 10.80 -1.96 38.31
N ALA A 43 10.92 -1.52 37.07
CA ALA A 43 10.07 -0.48 36.50
C ALA A 43 8.67 -1.01 36.17
N ASN A 44 7.66 -0.18 36.44
CA ASN A 44 6.30 -0.52 36.03
C ASN A 44 6.19 -0.50 34.49
N PHE A 45 5.52 -1.49 33.94
CA PHE A 45 5.28 -1.54 32.48
C PHE A 45 4.36 -0.36 32.09
N PRO A 46 4.69 0.36 31.00
CA PRO A 46 3.94 1.53 30.62
C PRO A 46 2.51 1.19 30.18
N ASN A 47 1.56 1.97 30.65
CA ASN A 47 0.18 1.88 30.17
C ASN A 47 0.01 2.74 28.92
N SER A 48 -0.82 2.27 27.96
CA SER A 48 -1.18 3.06 26.80
C SER A 48 -2.06 4.26 27.21
N GLU A 49 -1.72 5.44 26.71
CA GLU A 49 -2.51 6.64 26.91
C GLU A 49 -3.38 6.88 25.68
N LYS A 50 -4.65 6.45 25.77
CA LYS A 50 -5.59 6.51 24.64
C LYS A 50 -5.87 7.93 24.14
N SER A 51 -5.67 8.93 24.98
CA SER A 51 -5.89 10.34 24.64
C SER A 51 -4.90 10.90 23.60
N ILE A 52 -3.73 10.27 23.45
CA ILE A 52 -2.71 10.68 22.47
C ILE A 52 -2.72 9.83 21.19
N ILE A 53 -3.62 8.85 21.08
CA ILE A 53 -3.78 8.07 19.87
C ILE A 53 -4.60 8.89 18.87
N ASP A 54 -3.98 9.25 17.76
CA ASP A 54 -4.64 9.89 16.62
C ASP A 54 -4.86 8.84 15.52
N SER A 55 -6.04 8.26 15.51
CA SER A 55 -6.39 7.20 14.55
C SER A 55 -6.36 7.68 13.10
N GLU A 56 -6.65 8.97 12.86
CA GLU A 56 -6.60 9.53 11.51
C GLU A 56 -5.16 9.68 11.02
N LEU A 57 -4.25 10.06 11.93
CA LEU A 57 -2.81 10.08 11.64
C LEU A 57 -2.29 8.67 11.36
N GLU A 58 -2.71 7.66 12.13
CA GLU A 58 -2.32 6.26 11.92
C GLU A 58 -2.75 5.78 10.53
N ILE A 59 -4.00 6.06 10.12
CA ILE A 59 -4.52 5.72 8.79
C ILE A 59 -3.69 6.40 7.69
N ARG A 60 -3.40 7.71 7.83
CA ARG A 60 -2.58 8.44 6.85
C ARG A 60 -1.17 7.89 6.76
N MET A 61 -0.54 7.56 7.90
CA MET A 61 0.81 7.00 7.91
C MET A 61 0.87 5.59 7.32
N GLU A 62 -0.15 4.76 7.55
CA GLU A 62 -0.23 3.44 6.92
C GLU A 62 -0.40 3.57 5.39
N LEU A 63 -1.20 4.53 4.93
CA LEU A 63 -1.34 4.85 3.52
C LEU A 63 0.00 5.30 2.91
N ALA A 64 0.72 6.23 3.58
CA ALA A 64 2.04 6.66 3.14
C ALA A 64 3.01 5.48 3.04
N ARG A 65 3.04 4.60 4.04
CA ARG A 65 3.90 3.42 4.07
C ARG A 65 3.62 2.47 2.90
N LYS A 66 2.36 2.20 2.61
CA LYS A 66 1.95 1.33 1.49
C LYS A 66 2.36 1.93 0.15
N LEU A 67 2.04 3.20 -0.09
CA LEU A 67 2.42 3.91 -1.33
C LEU A 67 3.93 3.95 -1.52
N CYS A 68 4.68 4.35 -0.51
CA CYS A 68 6.14 4.38 -0.60
C CYS A 68 6.72 2.99 -0.90
N SER A 69 6.20 1.94 -0.26
CA SER A 69 6.63 0.56 -0.49
C SER A 69 6.40 0.13 -1.95
N GLN A 70 5.22 0.43 -2.51
CA GLN A 70 4.91 0.11 -3.91
C GLN A 70 5.81 0.88 -4.88
N VAL A 71 5.98 2.20 -4.70
CA VAL A 71 6.85 3.02 -5.56
C VAL A 71 8.30 2.54 -5.49
N LEU A 72 8.81 2.23 -4.31
CA LEU A 72 10.17 1.69 -4.14
C LEU A 72 10.32 0.31 -4.78
N SER A 73 9.27 -0.52 -4.74
CA SER A 73 9.23 -1.81 -5.44
C SER A 73 9.28 -1.64 -6.96
N LEU A 74 8.51 -0.67 -7.51
CA LEU A 74 8.57 -0.30 -8.93
C LEU A 74 9.97 0.16 -9.33
N ARG A 75 10.57 1.08 -8.56
CA ARG A 75 11.94 1.54 -8.80
C ARG A 75 12.96 0.38 -8.81
N LYS A 76 12.81 -0.56 -7.87
CA LYS A 76 13.70 -1.73 -7.78
C LYS A 76 13.53 -2.64 -9.00
N ARG A 77 12.31 -2.86 -9.46
CA ARG A 77 12.01 -3.66 -10.67
C ARG A 77 12.69 -3.09 -11.90
N GLU A 78 12.63 -1.77 -12.07
CA GLU A 78 13.25 -1.05 -13.19
C GLU A 78 14.72 -0.67 -12.93
N ARG A 79 15.30 -1.09 -11.82
CA ARG A 79 16.70 -0.78 -11.42
C ARG A 79 17.00 0.72 -11.31
N ILE A 80 16.00 1.54 -11.02
CA ILE A 80 16.13 2.98 -10.83
C ILE A 80 16.50 3.26 -9.38
N ARG A 81 17.64 3.92 -9.16
CA ARG A 81 18.11 4.26 -7.81
C ARG A 81 17.20 5.31 -7.18
N VAL A 82 16.94 5.22 -5.87
CA VAL A 82 16.11 6.21 -5.15
C VAL A 82 16.71 7.61 -5.23
N ARG A 83 18.03 7.74 -5.28
CA ARG A 83 18.72 9.03 -5.46
C ARG A 83 18.44 9.74 -6.79
N GLN A 84 17.96 9.01 -7.80
CA GLN A 84 17.57 9.61 -9.07
C GLN A 84 16.16 10.19 -8.92
N PRO A 85 15.97 11.51 -9.01
CA PRO A 85 14.65 12.10 -8.97
C PRO A 85 13.86 11.67 -10.19
N LEU A 86 12.58 11.34 -10.00
CA LEU A 86 11.64 11.11 -11.09
C LEU A 86 10.61 12.22 -11.12
N ARG A 87 9.95 12.37 -12.26
CA ARG A 87 9.05 13.49 -12.50
C ARG A 87 7.84 13.41 -11.58
N ARG A 88 7.06 12.33 -11.67
CA ARG A 88 5.81 12.24 -10.92
C ARG A 88 5.35 10.82 -10.67
N ILE A 89 4.47 10.69 -9.69
CA ILE A 89 3.63 9.53 -9.49
C ILE A 89 2.17 9.93 -9.64
N MET A 90 1.35 9.04 -10.16
CA MET A 90 -0.10 9.19 -10.23
C MET A 90 -0.77 8.16 -9.33
N VAL A 91 -1.76 8.61 -8.55
CA VAL A 91 -2.55 7.75 -7.66
C VAL A 91 -4.03 7.99 -7.97
N PRO A 92 -4.73 7.01 -8.57
CA PRO A 92 -6.16 7.08 -8.75
C PRO A 92 -6.87 6.97 -7.41
N VAL A 93 -7.88 7.81 -7.19
CA VAL A 93 -8.70 7.82 -5.99
C VAL A 93 -10.16 7.73 -6.37
N LEU A 94 -10.92 6.95 -5.59
CA LEU A 94 -12.35 6.73 -5.81
C LEU A 94 -13.22 7.65 -4.94
N ASP A 95 -12.67 8.17 -3.82
CA ASP A 95 -13.41 9.00 -2.90
C ASP A 95 -12.62 10.24 -2.45
N ASP A 96 -13.37 11.27 -2.02
CA ASP A 96 -12.80 12.54 -1.57
C ASP A 96 -12.04 12.42 -0.25
N ILE A 97 -12.45 11.53 0.66
CA ILE A 97 -11.79 11.31 1.95
C ILE A 97 -10.39 10.76 1.72
N TYR A 98 -10.27 9.82 0.78
CA TYR A 98 -8.97 9.26 0.40
C TYR A 98 -8.06 10.31 -0.25
N ALA A 99 -8.64 11.17 -1.11
CA ALA A 99 -7.91 12.29 -1.72
C ALA A 99 -7.38 13.28 -0.69
N GLU A 100 -8.20 13.65 0.32
CA GLU A 100 -7.79 14.53 1.42
C GLU A 100 -6.66 13.92 2.26
N ARG A 101 -6.76 12.63 2.57
CA ARG A 101 -5.71 11.90 3.30
C ARG A 101 -4.39 11.89 2.56
N LEU A 102 -4.42 11.63 1.23
CA LEU A 102 -3.24 11.68 0.38
C LEU A 102 -2.62 13.08 0.32
N SER A 103 -3.44 14.10 0.11
CA SER A 103 -2.97 15.48 0.07
C SER A 103 -2.29 15.90 1.37
N ALA A 104 -2.78 15.43 2.52
CA ALA A 104 -2.18 15.72 3.83
C ALA A 104 -0.79 15.11 4.05
N ILE A 105 -0.41 14.08 3.28
CA ILE A 105 0.88 13.37 3.38
C ILE A 105 1.70 13.45 2.09
N GLU A 106 1.30 14.28 1.13
CA GLU A 106 1.95 14.41 -0.17
C GLU A 106 3.45 14.69 -0.05
N ASP A 107 3.83 15.70 0.72
CA ASP A 107 5.24 16.09 0.88
C ASP A 107 6.09 14.97 1.50
N LEU A 108 5.51 14.21 2.43
CA LEU A 108 6.17 13.06 3.03
C LEU A 108 6.46 11.98 1.99
N ILE A 109 5.46 11.62 1.17
CA ILE A 109 5.59 10.61 0.13
C ILE A 109 6.62 11.08 -0.91
N ARG A 110 6.50 12.30 -1.43
CA ARG A 110 7.41 12.87 -2.42
C ARG A 110 8.87 12.85 -1.97
N SER A 111 9.10 13.22 -0.71
CA SER A 111 10.42 13.21 -0.10
C SER A 111 10.99 11.81 0.04
N GLU A 112 10.18 10.84 0.48
CA GLU A 112 10.63 9.47 0.73
C GLU A 112 10.98 8.73 -0.55
N VAL A 113 10.14 8.88 -1.59
CA VAL A 113 10.35 8.17 -2.87
C VAL A 113 11.10 8.99 -3.92
N ASN A 114 11.52 10.21 -3.59
CA ASN A 114 12.25 11.15 -4.44
C ASN A 114 11.58 11.38 -5.79
N VAL A 115 10.34 11.90 -5.74
CA VAL A 115 9.59 12.35 -6.92
C VAL A 115 9.27 13.84 -6.79
N LYS A 116 9.17 14.54 -7.92
CA LYS A 116 8.89 15.98 -7.92
C LYS A 116 7.42 16.29 -7.65
N GLU A 117 6.52 15.43 -8.15
CA GLU A 117 5.07 15.65 -8.10
C GLU A 117 4.31 14.38 -7.70
N LEU A 118 3.23 14.53 -6.94
CA LEU A 118 2.22 13.52 -6.71
C LEU A 118 0.91 14.01 -7.30
N GLU A 119 0.40 13.32 -8.31
CA GLU A 119 -0.85 13.64 -8.99
C GLU A 119 -1.95 12.71 -8.50
N ILE A 120 -2.99 13.30 -7.89
CA ILE A 120 -4.17 12.59 -7.44
C ILE A 120 -5.20 12.64 -8.56
N ILE A 121 -5.54 11.49 -9.12
CA ILE A 121 -6.47 11.39 -10.24
C ILE A 121 -7.81 10.92 -9.73
N ARG A 122 -8.84 11.74 -9.94
CA ARG A 122 -10.23 11.40 -9.72
C ARG A 122 -10.77 10.78 -11.02
N ASP A 123 -11.74 9.92 -10.93
CA ASP A 123 -12.43 9.28 -12.07
C ASP A 123 -11.60 8.25 -12.86
N GLY A 124 -10.75 7.46 -12.20
CA GLY A 124 -10.03 6.35 -12.85
C GLY A 124 -9.10 6.77 -14.00
N GLY A 125 -8.84 8.09 -14.13
CA GLY A 125 -8.23 8.74 -15.26
C GLY A 125 -6.89 8.17 -15.71
N GLY A 126 -6.86 7.58 -16.89
CA GLY A 126 -5.65 7.30 -17.65
C GLY A 126 -4.90 6.02 -17.32
N ILE A 127 -5.19 5.34 -16.22
CA ILE A 127 -4.64 4.01 -15.94
C ILE A 127 -5.61 2.99 -16.52
N VAL A 128 -5.34 2.53 -17.74
CA VAL A 128 -6.15 1.50 -18.38
C VAL A 128 -5.91 0.19 -17.64
N LYS A 129 -6.85 -0.18 -16.79
CA LYS A 129 -6.89 -1.51 -16.21
C LYS A 129 -7.37 -2.49 -17.31
N SER A 130 -6.67 -3.59 -17.47
CA SER A 130 -7.02 -4.67 -18.37
C SER A 130 -7.32 -5.91 -17.54
N ILE A 131 -8.47 -6.52 -17.81
CA ILE A 131 -8.86 -7.77 -17.17
C ILE A 131 -8.36 -8.92 -18.04
N LYS A 132 -7.61 -9.85 -17.45
CA LYS A 132 -7.20 -11.10 -18.10
C LYS A 132 -7.81 -12.29 -17.38
N PRO A 133 -8.33 -13.29 -18.10
CA PRO A 133 -8.90 -14.48 -17.49
C PRO A 133 -7.83 -15.28 -16.74
N ASP A 134 -8.10 -15.69 -15.50
CA ASP A 134 -7.25 -16.69 -14.84
C ASP A 134 -7.66 -18.09 -15.28
N PHE A 135 -6.87 -18.66 -16.20
CA PHE A 135 -7.11 -19.98 -16.75
C PHE A 135 -7.04 -21.09 -15.70
N LYS A 136 -6.35 -20.88 -14.57
CA LYS A 136 -6.26 -21.86 -13.49
C LYS A 136 -7.55 -21.91 -12.67
N ALA A 137 -8.16 -20.75 -12.43
CA ALA A 137 -9.41 -20.63 -11.69
C ALA A 137 -10.62 -21.02 -12.55
N LEU A 138 -10.68 -20.51 -13.79
CA LEU A 138 -11.83 -20.71 -14.69
C LEU A 138 -11.81 -22.06 -15.41
N GLY A 139 -10.64 -22.61 -15.71
CA GLY A 139 -10.51 -23.84 -16.50
C GLY A 139 -11.28 -25.04 -15.94
N PRO A 140 -11.18 -25.39 -14.65
CA PRO A 140 -11.93 -26.50 -14.05
C PRO A 140 -13.45 -26.31 -14.07
N ARG A 141 -13.94 -25.06 -14.04
CA ARG A 141 -15.38 -24.73 -14.00
C ARG A 141 -16.02 -24.71 -15.37
N TYR A 142 -15.31 -24.20 -16.38
CA TYR A 142 -15.91 -23.88 -17.68
C TYR A 142 -15.32 -24.66 -18.87
N GLY A 143 -14.19 -25.34 -18.71
CA GLY A 143 -13.66 -26.31 -19.68
C GLY A 143 -13.71 -25.84 -21.14
N LYS A 144 -14.59 -26.45 -21.95
CA LYS A 144 -14.71 -26.14 -23.39
C LYS A 144 -15.21 -24.69 -23.67
N ARG A 145 -15.93 -24.06 -22.73
CA ARG A 145 -16.43 -22.69 -22.87
C ARG A 145 -15.33 -21.64 -22.65
N MET A 146 -14.17 -22.06 -22.13
CA MET A 146 -13.09 -21.15 -21.71
C MET A 146 -12.67 -20.16 -22.80
N LYS A 147 -12.68 -20.60 -24.08
CA LYS A 147 -12.30 -19.74 -25.21
C LYS A 147 -13.29 -18.59 -25.42
N ALA A 148 -14.61 -18.86 -25.32
CA ALA A 148 -15.65 -17.84 -25.45
C ALA A 148 -15.65 -16.88 -24.24
N ILE A 149 -15.49 -17.43 -23.04
CA ILE A 149 -15.38 -16.65 -21.80
C ILE A 149 -14.16 -15.72 -21.82
N ALA A 150 -12.99 -16.24 -22.25
CA ALA A 150 -11.80 -15.43 -22.37
C ALA A 150 -11.96 -14.30 -23.42
N ALA A 151 -12.62 -14.58 -24.53
CA ALA A 151 -12.93 -13.57 -25.54
C ALA A 151 -13.87 -12.47 -24.98
N ALA A 152 -14.90 -12.87 -24.23
CA ALA A 152 -15.84 -11.95 -23.60
C ALA A 152 -15.15 -11.08 -22.54
N ILE A 153 -14.27 -11.68 -21.69
CA ILE A 153 -13.49 -10.93 -20.69
C ILE A 153 -12.58 -9.91 -21.35
N ASN A 154 -11.88 -10.28 -22.42
CA ASN A 154 -10.98 -9.37 -23.12
C ASN A 154 -11.72 -8.27 -23.90
N ALA A 155 -13.01 -8.41 -24.13
CA ALA A 155 -13.87 -7.42 -24.79
C ALA A 155 -14.59 -6.49 -23.81
N LEU A 156 -14.43 -6.69 -22.49
CA LEU A 156 -15.07 -5.85 -21.48
C LEU A 156 -14.53 -4.43 -21.52
N PRO A 157 -15.40 -3.42 -21.39
CA PRO A 157 -14.96 -2.04 -21.23
C PRO A 157 -14.28 -1.81 -19.89
N VAL A 158 -13.49 -0.75 -19.80
CA VAL A 158 -12.67 -0.42 -18.60
C VAL A 158 -13.56 -0.22 -17.36
N GLU A 159 -14.75 0.36 -17.54
CA GLU A 159 -15.72 0.61 -16.47
C GLU A 159 -16.16 -0.68 -15.76
N SER A 160 -16.23 -1.79 -16.49
CA SER A 160 -16.56 -3.11 -15.92
C SER A 160 -15.51 -3.64 -14.95
N THR A 161 -14.28 -3.14 -15.02
CA THR A 161 -13.20 -3.50 -14.07
C THR A 161 -13.47 -2.90 -12.70
N ASP A 162 -13.86 -1.64 -12.67
CA ASP A 162 -14.19 -0.92 -11.43
C ASP A 162 -15.47 -1.49 -10.79
N GLU A 163 -16.44 -1.89 -11.60
CA GLU A 163 -17.66 -2.57 -11.14
C GLU A 163 -17.33 -3.94 -10.50
N LEU A 164 -16.48 -4.73 -11.16
CA LEU A 164 -16.02 -6.02 -10.61
C LEU A 164 -15.22 -5.88 -9.31
N GLU A 165 -14.39 -4.85 -9.18
CA GLU A 165 -13.63 -4.58 -7.94
C GLU A 165 -14.54 -4.11 -6.80
N SER A 166 -15.57 -3.30 -7.10
CA SER A 166 -16.46 -2.73 -6.08
C SER A 166 -17.55 -3.72 -5.62
N GLU A 167 -18.14 -4.48 -6.55
CA GLU A 167 -19.22 -5.43 -6.25
C GLU A 167 -18.72 -6.84 -6.00
N GLY A 168 -17.46 -7.14 -6.33
CA GLY A 168 -16.85 -8.47 -6.17
C GLY A 168 -17.33 -9.50 -7.18
N LYS A 169 -18.30 -9.14 -8.06
CA LYS A 169 -18.94 -10.02 -9.02
C LYS A 169 -19.36 -9.23 -10.27
N LEU A 170 -19.16 -9.81 -11.44
CA LEU A 170 -19.60 -9.28 -12.71
C LEU A 170 -20.27 -10.38 -13.55
N THR A 171 -21.42 -10.11 -14.13
CA THR A 171 -22.09 -11.06 -15.02
C THR A 171 -21.77 -10.72 -16.47
N ILE A 172 -21.25 -11.71 -17.22
CA ILE A 172 -20.91 -11.58 -18.63
C ILE A 172 -21.74 -12.56 -19.47
N THR A 173 -21.98 -12.21 -20.73
CA THR A 173 -22.67 -13.06 -21.71
C THR A 173 -21.70 -13.47 -22.81
N PRO A 174 -21.07 -14.66 -22.72
CA PRO A 174 -20.17 -15.14 -23.77
C PRO A 174 -20.94 -15.48 -25.06
N ASP A 175 -20.30 -15.30 -26.21
CA ASP A 175 -20.86 -15.60 -27.55
C ASP A 175 -20.93 -17.11 -27.90
N ASP A 176 -21.21 -17.97 -26.90
CA ASP A 176 -21.34 -19.42 -27.09
C ASP A 176 -22.78 -19.94 -27.05
N GLY A 177 -23.74 -19.04 -26.83
CA GLY A 177 -25.15 -19.36 -26.75
C GLY A 177 -25.58 -20.20 -25.54
N GLN A 178 -24.71 -20.37 -24.53
CA GLN A 178 -24.97 -21.18 -23.32
C GLN A 178 -25.33 -20.35 -22.07
N GLY A 179 -25.69 -19.07 -22.26
CA GLY A 179 -26.17 -18.21 -21.18
C GLY A 179 -25.07 -17.46 -20.42
N GLU A 180 -25.53 -16.69 -19.44
CA GLU A 180 -24.69 -15.80 -18.63
C GLU A 180 -23.71 -16.56 -17.74
N VAL A 181 -22.59 -15.90 -17.43
CA VAL A 181 -21.52 -16.41 -16.57
C VAL A 181 -21.20 -15.36 -15.54
N ASP A 182 -21.22 -15.77 -14.27
CA ASP A 182 -20.80 -14.95 -13.15
C ASP A 182 -19.31 -15.06 -12.94
N LEU A 183 -18.60 -13.96 -13.09
CA LEU A 183 -17.17 -13.80 -12.79
C LEU A 183 -16.99 -13.24 -11.38
N LEU A 184 -16.07 -13.82 -10.63
CA LEU A 184 -15.60 -13.30 -9.37
C LEU A 184 -14.23 -12.61 -9.57
N VAL A 185 -13.87 -11.70 -8.67
CA VAL A 185 -12.54 -11.06 -8.70
C VAL A 185 -11.41 -12.10 -8.73
N THR A 186 -11.61 -13.26 -8.07
CA THR A 186 -10.66 -14.38 -8.05
C THR A 186 -10.54 -15.14 -9.37
N ASP A 187 -11.47 -14.95 -10.28
CA ASP A 187 -11.52 -15.64 -11.59
C ASP A 187 -10.73 -14.89 -12.68
N VAL A 188 -10.26 -13.70 -12.36
CA VAL A 188 -9.55 -12.82 -13.30
C VAL A 188 -8.26 -12.26 -12.68
N GLN A 189 -7.32 -11.93 -13.53
CA GLN A 189 -6.13 -11.15 -13.18
C GLN A 189 -6.31 -9.74 -13.71
N ILE A 190 -6.44 -8.78 -12.79
CA ILE A 190 -6.47 -7.37 -13.15
C ILE A 190 -5.04 -6.93 -13.37
N SER A 191 -4.71 -6.56 -14.59
CA SER A 191 -3.42 -6.01 -14.98
C SER A 191 -3.61 -4.62 -15.54
N THR A 192 -2.75 -3.72 -15.19
CA THR A 192 -2.68 -2.40 -15.81
C THR A 192 -1.92 -2.49 -17.11
N GLU A 193 -2.43 -1.90 -18.19
CA GLU A 193 -1.67 -1.81 -19.43
C GLU A 193 -0.51 -0.84 -19.25
N ASP A 194 0.65 -1.22 -19.77
CA ASP A 194 1.83 -0.37 -19.74
C ASP A 194 1.62 0.85 -20.66
N ILE A 195 1.39 2.00 -20.06
CA ILE A 195 1.44 3.26 -20.79
C ILE A 195 2.93 3.54 -21.10
N PRO A 196 3.32 3.83 -22.34
CA PRO A 196 4.72 4.11 -22.65
C PRO A 196 5.29 5.19 -21.72
N GLY A 197 6.40 4.87 -21.04
CA GLY A 197 7.03 5.76 -20.05
C GLY A 197 6.47 5.67 -18.63
N TRP A 198 5.48 4.82 -18.39
CA TRP A 198 4.89 4.60 -17.08
C TRP A 198 4.97 3.14 -16.66
N ILE A 199 5.17 2.93 -15.38
CA ILE A 199 5.06 1.61 -14.76
C ILE A 199 4.02 1.66 -13.66
N VAL A 200 3.21 0.63 -13.57
CA VAL A 200 2.08 0.58 -12.65
C VAL A 200 2.21 -0.59 -11.69
N SER A 201 1.77 -0.39 -10.46
CA SER A 201 1.56 -1.43 -9.45
C SER A 201 0.19 -1.26 -8.85
N SER A 202 -0.50 -2.38 -8.67
CA SER A 202 -1.77 -2.44 -7.97
C SER A 202 -1.69 -3.56 -6.93
N GLU A 203 -1.71 -3.20 -5.65
CA GLU A 203 -1.66 -4.14 -4.52
C GLU A 203 -2.62 -3.65 -3.43
N ASP A 204 -3.37 -4.56 -2.81
CA ASP A 204 -4.29 -4.27 -1.70
C ASP A 204 -5.32 -3.16 -2.02
N GLY A 205 -5.81 -3.08 -3.25
CA GLY A 205 -6.76 -2.05 -3.69
C GLY A 205 -6.12 -0.66 -3.91
N LEU A 206 -4.82 -0.55 -3.76
CA LEU A 206 -4.06 0.67 -3.98
C LEU A 206 -3.30 0.57 -5.30
N THR A 207 -3.57 1.47 -6.22
CA THR A 207 -2.88 1.56 -7.51
C THR A 207 -1.97 2.78 -7.53
N VAL A 208 -0.76 2.62 -8.04
CA VAL A 208 0.17 3.71 -8.27
C VAL A 208 0.85 3.56 -9.62
N ALA A 209 0.92 4.64 -10.38
CA ALA A 209 1.69 4.72 -11.61
C ALA A 209 2.90 5.64 -11.41
N LEU A 210 4.06 5.18 -11.84
CA LEU A 210 5.33 5.90 -11.74
C LEU A 210 5.80 6.29 -13.14
N ASP A 211 6.02 7.58 -13.36
CA ASP A 211 6.61 8.12 -14.57
C ASP A 211 8.13 7.87 -14.54
N ILE A 212 8.60 7.03 -15.45
CA ILE A 212 10.02 6.65 -15.56
C ILE A 212 10.72 7.40 -16.69
N THR A 213 10.06 8.36 -17.36
CA THR A 213 10.71 9.21 -18.34
C THR A 213 11.78 10.06 -17.66
N ILE A 214 12.98 10.01 -18.17
CA ILE A 214 14.10 10.80 -17.66
C ILE A 214 14.14 12.06 -18.50
N ASP A 215 13.89 13.22 -17.88
CA ASP A 215 14.14 14.51 -18.50
C ASP A 215 15.67 14.68 -18.62
N GLU A 216 16.18 14.95 -19.80
CA GLU A 216 17.58 15.28 -20.06
C GLU A 216 17.99 16.63 -19.43
#